data_fd34a1e299bb3a63b65c88c9c7da13f0
#
_entry.id   fd34a1e299bb3a63b65c88c9c7da13f0
#
_cell.length_a   1.000
_cell.length_b   1.000
_cell.length_c   1.000
_cell.angle_alpha   90.00
_cell.angle_beta   90.00
_cell.angle_gamma   90.00
#
_symmetry.space_group_name_H-M   'P 1'
#
loop_
_entity.id
_entity.type
_entity.pdbx_description
1 polymer ?
#
loop_
_entity_poly.entity_id
_entity_poly.type
_entity_poly.pdbx_seq_one_letter_code
_entity_poly.pdbx_strand_id
1 'polypeptide(L)'
;MVSKPERTTYDVCIIGAGMTGNAAALFAVNRGLSTLRVGGASELLFASGLLDLLGVHPIEKKKTWKDPWAGINALIKDIPQHPYARIQREHIQTAFDELLVFLDEAGVGYRHHK
;
A
#
# COMPACT_ATOMS: atom_id res chain seq x y z
N MET A 1 3.59 30.06 34.81
CA MET A 1 2.57 29.02 34.59
C MET A 1 2.94 28.26 33.31
N VAL A 2 3.38 27.02 33.40
CA VAL A 2 3.62 26.21 32.22
C VAL A 2 2.23 25.76 31.75
N SER A 3 1.77 26.26 30.60
CA SER A 3 0.52 25.77 29.98
C SER A 3 0.64 24.28 29.74
N LYS A 4 -0.33 23.51 30.26
CA LYS A 4 -0.44 22.08 29.99
C LYS A 4 -0.48 21.91 28.47
N PRO A 5 0.35 21.05 27.87
CA PRO A 5 0.32 20.88 26.42
C PRO A 5 -1.10 20.48 26.00
N GLU A 6 -1.66 21.20 25.06
CA GLU A 6 -2.94 20.84 24.46
C GLU A 6 -2.82 19.42 23.91
N ARG A 7 -3.68 18.53 24.34
CA ARG A 7 -3.68 17.14 23.91
C ARG A 7 -4.19 17.10 22.47
N THR A 8 -3.29 17.05 21.50
CA THR A 8 -3.67 16.83 20.11
C THR A 8 -4.14 15.40 19.95
N THR A 9 -5.38 15.20 19.57
CA THR A 9 -5.96 13.90 19.25
C THR A 9 -5.98 13.71 17.74
N TYR A 10 -5.71 12.50 17.30
CA TYR A 10 -5.75 12.09 15.89
C TYR A 10 -6.75 10.96 15.72
N ASP A 11 -7.42 10.90 14.56
CA ASP A 11 -8.33 9.81 14.21
C ASP A 11 -7.53 8.52 13.92
N VAL A 12 -6.34 8.68 13.32
CA VAL A 12 -5.46 7.56 12.96
C VAL A 12 -4.02 7.87 13.35
N CYS A 13 -3.36 6.91 13.99
CA CYS A 13 -1.91 6.93 14.21
C CYS A 13 -1.26 5.76 13.47
N ILE A 14 -0.33 6.07 12.58
CA ILE A 14 0.38 5.09 11.75
C ILE A 14 1.83 5.02 12.22
N ILE A 15 2.26 3.84 12.62
CA ILE A 15 3.65 3.56 13.02
C ILE A 15 4.34 2.87 11.85
N GLY A 16 5.26 3.57 11.23
CA GLY A 16 6.02 3.12 10.07
C GLY A 16 6.09 4.17 8.96
N ALA A 17 7.25 4.26 8.31
CA ALA A 17 7.53 5.22 7.24
C ALA A 17 7.90 4.54 5.91
N GLY A 18 7.69 3.24 5.79
CA GLY A 18 7.82 2.49 4.54
C GLY A 18 6.66 2.75 3.57
N MET A 19 6.63 2.05 2.45
CA MET A 19 5.60 2.18 1.40
C MET A 19 4.18 2.03 1.99
N THR A 20 3.95 0.98 2.76
CA THR A 20 2.63 0.69 3.36
C THR A 20 2.17 1.80 4.30
N GLY A 21 3.05 2.29 5.18
CA GLY A 21 2.71 3.36 6.12
C GLY A 21 2.43 4.69 5.41
N ASN A 22 3.18 5.01 4.35
CA ASN A 22 2.94 6.19 3.54
C ASN A 22 1.62 6.09 2.75
N ALA A 23 1.34 4.95 2.13
CA ALA A 23 0.07 4.72 1.43
C ALA A 23 -1.12 4.78 2.38
N ALA A 24 -1.02 4.16 3.56
CA ALA A 24 -2.07 4.24 4.58
C ALA A 24 -2.33 5.67 5.05
N ALA A 25 -1.26 6.48 5.21
CA ALA A 25 -1.40 7.90 5.56
C ALA A 25 -2.10 8.69 4.45
N LEU A 26 -1.72 8.50 3.20
CA LEU A 26 -2.36 9.10 2.04
C LEU A 26 -3.86 8.77 2.00
N PHE A 27 -4.21 7.49 2.10
CA PHE A 27 -5.61 7.05 2.04
C PHE A 27 -6.45 7.59 3.21
N ALA A 28 -5.87 7.68 4.41
CA ALA A 28 -6.54 8.25 5.56
C ALA A 28 -6.81 9.76 5.38
N VAL A 29 -5.82 10.51 4.93
CA VAL A 29 -5.94 11.95 4.67
C VAL A 29 -6.96 12.24 3.55
N ASN A 30 -6.95 11.47 2.47
CA ASN A 30 -7.91 11.61 1.38
C ASN A 30 -9.36 11.35 1.83
N ARG A 31 -9.55 10.66 2.94
CA ARG A 31 -10.86 10.43 3.58
C ARG A 31 -11.20 11.45 4.68
N GLY A 32 -10.40 12.53 4.78
CA GLY A 32 -10.62 13.60 5.74
C GLY A 32 -10.25 13.23 7.18
N LEU A 33 -9.51 12.15 7.40
CA LEU A 33 -9.09 11.76 8.74
C LEU A 33 -7.85 12.53 9.17
N SER A 34 -7.88 13.06 10.40
CA SER A 34 -6.69 13.63 11.03
C SER A 34 -5.70 12.50 11.32
N THR A 35 -4.53 12.58 10.70
CA THR A 35 -3.60 11.45 10.65
C THR A 35 -2.23 11.84 11.20
N LEU A 36 -1.73 11.06 12.15
CA LEU A 36 -0.35 11.12 12.62
C LEU A 36 0.42 9.93 12.05
N ARG A 37 1.54 10.21 11.36
CA ARG A 37 2.49 9.17 10.95
C ARG A 37 3.79 9.33 11.72
N VAL A 38 4.23 8.26 12.36
CA VAL A 38 5.47 8.20 13.15
C VAL A 38 6.41 7.16 12.53
N GLY A 39 7.65 7.56 12.28
CA GLY A 39 8.67 6.68 11.71
C GLY A 39 9.95 7.44 11.41
N GLY A 40 11.05 6.72 11.27
CA GLY A 40 12.37 7.25 10.93
C GLY A 40 12.52 7.55 9.43
N ALA A 41 13.75 7.38 8.91
CA ALA A 41 14.01 7.51 7.48
C ALA A 41 13.15 6.52 6.69
N SER A 42 12.57 7.00 5.58
CA SER A 42 11.70 6.18 4.75
C SER A 42 12.48 5.07 4.07
N GLU A 43 12.04 3.83 4.21
CA GLU A 43 12.55 2.70 3.43
C GLU A 43 12.30 2.86 1.93
N LEU A 44 11.47 3.81 1.52
CA LEU A 44 11.28 4.19 0.11
C LEU A 44 12.58 4.58 -0.58
N LEU A 45 13.57 5.12 0.16
CA LEU A 45 14.89 5.45 -0.37
C LEU A 45 15.64 4.22 -0.89
N PHE A 46 15.30 3.04 -0.40
CA PHE A 46 15.93 1.77 -0.74
C PHE A 46 15.01 0.84 -1.53
N ALA A 47 13.78 1.28 -1.80
CA ALA A 47 12.83 0.50 -2.58
C ALA A 47 13.26 0.44 -4.06
N SER A 48 12.95 -0.70 -4.70
CA SER A 48 13.21 -0.88 -6.14
C SER A 48 12.37 0.04 -7.04
N GLY A 49 11.32 0.64 -6.49
CA GLY A 49 10.33 1.42 -7.25
C GLY A 49 9.34 0.55 -8.03
N LEU A 50 9.42 -0.77 -7.91
CA LEU A 50 8.47 -1.69 -8.54
C LEU A 50 7.28 -1.94 -7.60
N LEU A 51 6.07 -1.88 -8.16
CA LEU A 51 4.81 -2.17 -7.49
C LEU A 51 4.14 -3.34 -8.21
N ASP A 52 4.50 -4.55 -7.81
CA ASP A 52 3.97 -5.77 -8.41
C ASP A 52 2.81 -6.33 -7.58
N LEU A 53 1.73 -6.73 -8.28
CA LEU A 53 0.59 -7.42 -7.65
C LEU A 53 0.96 -8.82 -7.19
N LEU A 54 1.67 -9.56 -8.05
CA LEU A 54 2.11 -10.92 -7.79
C LEU A 54 3.33 -11.23 -8.65
N GLY A 55 4.45 -11.62 -8.01
CA GLY A 55 5.64 -12.04 -8.73
C GLY A 55 5.57 -13.50 -9.16
N VAL A 56 5.51 -14.41 -8.19
CA VAL A 56 5.60 -15.86 -8.40
C VAL A 56 4.63 -16.62 -7.51
N HIS A 57 3.88 -17.58 -8.09
CA HIS A 57 3.08 -18.54 -7.33
C HIS A 57 2.73 -19.77 -8.21
N PRO A 58 2.90 -21.00 -7.71
CA PRO A 58 3.58 -21.38 -6.47
C PRO A 58 5.10 -21.24 -6.57
N ILE A 59 5.72 -20.93 -5.42
CA ILE A 59 7.15 -20.63 -5.34
C ILE A 59 8.02 -21.82 -5.74
N GLU A 60 7.63 -23.03 -5.33
CA GLU A 60 8.37 -24.27 -5.60
C GLU A 60 8.51 -24.56 -7.11
N LYS A 61 7.51 -24.12 -7.87
CA LYS A 61 7.49 -24.25 -9.34
C LYS A 61 8.05 -23.02 -10.05
N LYS A 62 8.42 -21.97 -9.31
CA LYS A 62 8.87 -20.68 -9.84
C LYS A 62 7.96 -20.16 -10.96
N LYS A 63 6.63 -20.37 -10.80
CA LYS A 63 5.66 -20.05 -11.84
C LYS A 63 5.36 -18.57 -11.81
N THR A 64 5.65 -17.88 -12.91
CA THR A 64 5.23 -16.50 -13.17
C THR A 64 3.88 -16.48 -13.88
N TRP A 65 3.17 -15.36 -13.77
CA TRP A 65 1.85 -15.17 -14.37
C TRP A 65 1.85 -13.95 -15.28
N LYS A 66 1.36 -14.13 -16.51
CA LYS A 66 1.14 -13.00 -17.42
C LYS A 66 -0.05 -12.14 -16.97
N ASP A 67 -1.08 -12.80 -16.44
CA ASP A 67 -2.21 -12.17 -15.78
C ASP A 67 -2.04 -12.32 -14.26
N PRO A 68 -1.71 -11.24 -13.54
CA PRO A 68 -1.52 -11.30 -12.09
C PRO A 68 -2.80 -11.67 -11.34
N TRP A 69 -3.98 -11.34 -11.88
CA TRP A 69 -5.25 -11.67 -11.24
C TRP A 69 -5.54 -13.16 -11.28
N ALA A 70 -5.22 -13.83 -12.39
CA ALA A 70 -5.30 -15.30 -12.46
C ALA A 70 -4.32 -15.94 -11.46
N GLY A 71 -3.14 -15.36 -11.28
CA GLY A 71 -2.17 -15.79 -10.29
C GLY A 71 -2.66 -15.60 -8.86
N ILE A 72 -3.27 -14.45 -8.54
CA ILE A 72 -3.88 -14.17 -7.24
C ILE A 72 -5.02 -15.16 -6.95
N ASN A 73 -5.86 -15.48 -7.93
CA ASN A 73 -6.92 -16.47 -7.76
C ASN A 73 -6.36 -17.87 -7.45
N ALA A 74 -5.26 -18.26 -8.09
CA ALA A 74 -4.58 -19.51 -7.77
C ALA A 74 -3.99 -19.49 -6.35
N LEU A 75 -3.35 -18.39 -5.97
CA LEU A 75 -2.79 -18.18 -4.63
C LEU A 75 -3.87 -18.28 -3.54
N ILE A 76 -5.01 -17.63 -3.74
CA ILE A 76 -6.14 -17.66 -2.77
C ILE A 76 -6.69 -19.09 -2.63
N LYS A 77 -6.76 -19.83 -3.75
CA LYS A 77 -7.21 -21.24 -3.73
C LYS A 77 -6.27 -22.13 -2.94
N ASP A 78 -4.96 -21.93 -3.10
CA ASP A 78 -3.94 -22.76 -2.44
C ASP A 78 -3.72 -22.31 -0.98
N ILE A 79 -3.90 -21.02 -0.68
CA ILE A 79 -3.67 -20.42 0.64
C ILE A 79 -4.88 -19.53 1.01
N PRO A 80 -6.01 -20.12 1.44
CA PRO A 80 -7.24 -19.37 1.73
C PRO A 80 -7.13 -18.32 2.85
N GLN A 81 -6.12 -18.42 3.71
CA GLN A 81 -5.83 -17.44 4.76
C GLN A 81 -4.96 -16.28 4.31
N HIS A 82 -4.48 -16.27 3.05
CA HIS A 82 -3.67 -15.20 2.50
C HIS A 82 -4.45 -13.86 2.55
N PRO A 83 -3.80 -12.70 2.84
CA PRO A 83 -4.48 -11.40 2.87
C PRO A 83 -5.29 -11.08 1.62
N TYR A 84 -4.87 -11.50 0.44
CA TYR A 84 -5.64 -11.33 -0.81
C TYR A 84 -7.01 -12.01 -0.79
N ALA A 85 -7.21 -13.05 0.02
CA ALA A 85 -8.52 -13.68 0.17
C ALA A 85 -9.54 -12.81 0.94
N ARG A 86 -9.08 -11.74 1.60
CA ARG A 86 -9.91 -10.84 2.42
C ARG A 86 -10.17 -9.50 1.74
N ILE A 87 -9.62 -9.27 0.56
CA ILE A 87 -9.70 -8.00 -0.16
C ILE A 87 -10.25 -8.27 -1.55
N GLN A 88 -11.25 -7.50 -1.95
CA GLN A 88 -11.80 -7.58 -3.30
C GLN A 88 -10.84 -6.94 -4.32
N ARG A 89 -10.83 -7.46 -5.54
CA ARG A 89 -10.01 -6.96 -6.65
C ARG A 89 -10.18 -5.45 -6.87
N GLU A 90 -11.43 -5.00 -6.82
CA GLU A 90 -11.80 -3.60 -7.04
C GLU A 90 -11.16 -2.68 -5.99
N HIS A 91 -11.06 -3.12 -4.75
CA HIS A 91 -10.39 -2.34 -3.69
C HIS A 91 -8.88 -2.22 -3.94
N ILE A 92 -8.26 -3.29 -4.44
CA ILE A 92 -6.83 -3.27 -4.79
C ILE A 92 -6.60 -2.30 -5.96
N GLN A 93 -7.44 -2.36 -7.00
CA GLN A 93 -7.34 -1.47 -8.16
C GLN A 93 -7.53 -0.01 -7.73
N THR A 94 -8.57 0.29 -6.96
CA THR A 94 -8.84 1.65 -6.45
C THR A 94 -7.66 2.18 -5.64
N ALA A 95 -7.05 1.35 -4.79
CA ALA A 95 -5.89 1.75 -3.99
C ALA A 95 -4.67 2.08 -4.87
N PHE A 96 -4.41 1.29 -5.91
CA PHE A 96 -3.35 1.59 -6.87
C PHE A 96 -3.63 2.88 -7.64
N ASP A 97 -4.85 3.07 -8.14
CA ASP A 97 -5.22 4.27 -8.88
C ASP A 97 -5.05 5.53 -8.02
N GLU A 98 -5.49 5.49 -6.76
CA GLU A 98 -5.34 6.59 -5.80
C GLU A 98 -3.85 6.91 -5.54
N LEU A 99 -3.02 5.89 -5.35
CA LEU A 99 -1.58 6.07 -5.16
C LEU A 99 -0.89 6.63 -6.41
N LEU A 100 -1.24 6.12 -7.59
CA LEU A 100 -0.63 6.55 -8.85
C LEU A 100 -0.99 8.01 -9.19
N VAL A 101 -2.22 8.43 -8.92
CA VAL A 101 -2.63 9.85 -9.06
C VAL A 101 -1.77 10.74 -8.17
N PHE A 102 -1.60 10.38 -6.90
CA PHE A 102 -0.77 11.14 -5.97
C PHE A 102 0.70 11.22 -6.44
N LEU A 103 1.26 10.11 -6.92
CA LEU A 103 2.64 10.07 -7.40
C LEU A 103 2.83 10.92 -8.66
N ASP A 104 1.86 10.93 -9.57
CA ASP A 104 1.87 11.75 -10.77
C ASP A 104 1.80 13.24 -10.43
N GLU A 105 0.91 13.64 -9.53
CA GLU A 105 0.81 15.01 -9.01
C GLU A 105 2.09 15.46 -8.29
N ALA A 106 2.81 14.54 -7.65
CA ALA A 106 4.10 14.79 -7.03
C ALA A 106 5.28 14.83 -8.04
N GLY A 107 5.01 14.66 -9.33
CA GLY A 107 6.02 14.64 -10.40
C GLY A 107 6.80 13.32 -10.49
N VAL A 108 6.32 12.27 -9.85
CA VAL A 108 6.89 10.92 -9.91
C VAL A 108 6.07 10.09 -10.89
N GLY A 109 6.44 10.13 -12.16
CA GLY A 109 5.73 9.39 -13.22
C GLY A 109 5.96 7.88 -13.11
N TYR A 110 4.95 7.12 -12.74
CA TYR A 110 4.95 5.67 -12.82
C TYR A 110 4.37 5.21 -14.16
N ARG A 111 5.07 4.27 -14.83
CA ARG A 111 4.51 3.61 -16.00
C ARG A 111 3.70 2.40 -15.56
N HIS A 112 2.44 2.40 -15.89
CA HIS A 112 1.52 1.32 -15.61
C HIS A 112 1.39 0.42 -16.85
N HIS A 113 1.75 -0.85 -16.71
CA HIS A 113 1.47 -1.87 -17.72
C HIS A 113 0.18 -2.60 -17.31
N LYS A 114 -0.86 -2.44 -18.12
CA LYS A 114 -2.13 -3.17 -17.96
C LYS A 114 -2.00 -4.57 -18.52
#